data_fcf3b472053e876be7890a542d9c2964
#
_entry.id   fcf3b472053e876be7890a542d9c2964
#
_cell.length_a   1.000
_cell.length_b   1.000
_cell.length_c   1.000
_cell.angle_alpha   90.00
_cell.angle_beta   90.00
_cell.angle_gamma   90.00
#
_symmetry.space_group_name_H-M   'P 1'
#
loop_
_entity.id
_entity.type
_entity.pdbx_description
1 polymer ?
#
loop_
_entity_poly.entity_id
_entity_poly.type
_entity_poly.pdbx_seq_one_letter_code
_entity_poly.pdbx_strand_id
1 'polypeptide(L)'
;MKNVLDLFYCFLVFSCVCAQEYKTKASPANRDKISLFSLQDVRLLDSDFKHIMDLNHEYLLSLEPDKLLSWFRREAGLTPKAQPYPFWESEWMGGHGPLPGHIMGFYLSGISMMYDSTGDAAILDRLNYILKELAICQQAGGDGYLLPTINGS
;
A
#
# COMPACT_ATOMS: atom_id res chain seq x y z
N MET A 1 -42.05 -32.64 13.83
CA MET A 1 -41.60 -32.14 12.53
C MET A 1 -41.93 -30.68 12.26
N LYS A 2 -42.94 -30.06 12.86
CA LYS A 2 -43.22 -28.62 12.69
C LYS A 2 -42.13 -27.67 13.26
N ASN A 3 -41.54 -28.02 14.40
CA ASN A 3 -40.61 -27.14 15.11
C ASN A 3 -39.21 -26.97 14.42
N VAL A 4 -38.82 -27.90 13.56
CA VAL A 4 -37.53 -27.81 12.84
C VAL A 4 -37.66 -26.90 11.61
N LEU A 5 -38.84 -26.88 10.99
CA LEU A 5 -39.10 -26.01 9.83
C LEU A 5 -39.20 -24.54 10.25
N ASP A 6 -39.78 -24.27 11.42
CA ASP A 6 -39.88 -22.91 11.96
C ASP A 6 -38.50 -22.33 12.35
N LEU A 7 -37.61 -23.20 12.88
CA LEU A 7 -36.22 -22.78 13.19
C LEU A 7 -35.41 -22.46 11.94
N PHE A 8 -35.61 -23.23 10.88
CA PHE A 8 -34.93 -22.97 9.57
C PHE A 8 -35.45 -21.70 8.92
N TYR A 9 -36.73 -21.38 9.05
CA TYR A 9 -37.31 -20.15 8.53
C TYR A 9 -36.80 -18.91 9.27
N CYS A 10 -36.66 -19.00 10.62
CA CYS A 10 -36.04 -17.94 11.43
C CYS A 10 -34.56 -17.69 11.05
N PHE A 11 -33.81 -18.76 10.77
CA PHE A 11 -32.40 -18.62 10.37
C PHE A 11 -32.23 -17.99 8.99
N LEU A 12 -33.12 -18.32 8.03
CA LEU A 12 -33.11 -17.73 6.68
C LEU A 12 -33.52 -16.25 6.68
N VAL A 13 -34.46 -15.86 7.54
CA VAL A 13 -34.88 -14.47 7.69
C VAL A 13 -33.79 -13.63 8.36
N PHE A 14 -33.06 -14.20 9.34
CA PHE A 14 -31.97 -13.53 10.03
C PHE A 14 -30.73 -13.31 9.10
N SER A 15 -30.49 -14.23 8.17
CA SER A 15 -29.41 -14.11 7.20
C SER A 15 -29.67 -13.02 6.14
N CYS A 16 -30.95 -12.73 5.88
CA CYS A 16 -31.32 -11.72 4.90
C CYS A 16 -31.26 -10.28 5.44
N VAL A 17 -31.28 -10.10 6.77
CA VAL A 17 -31.23 -8.77 7.40
C VAL A 17 -29.79 -8.25 7.54
N CYS A 18 -28.77 -9.14 7.49
CA CYS A 18 -27.37 -8.73 7.56
C CYS A 18 -26.79 -8.21 6.25
N ALA A 19 -27.52 -8.28 5.14
CA ALA A 19 -27.11 -7.75 3.83
C ALA A 19 -27.73 -6.37 3.55
N GLN A 20 -27.93 -5.55 4.58
CA GLN A 20 -28.18 -4.13 4.34
C GLN A 20 -26.87 -3.52 3.87
N GLU A 21 -26.74 -3.28 2.54
CA GLU A 21 -25.78 -2.34 2.03
C GLU A 21 -25.81 -1.07 2.90
N TYR A 22 -24.77 -0.88 3.66
CA TYR A 22 -24.55 0.37 4.37
C TYR A 22 -24.22 1.42 3.29
N LYS A 23 -25.28 1.92 2.66
CA LYS A 23 -25.16 3.15 1.88
C LYS A 23 -24.80 4.24 2.86
N THR A 24 -23.52 4.45 3.06
CA THR A 24 -23.04 5.72 3.58
C THR A 24 -23.67 6.77 2.68
N LYS A 25 -24.70 7.46 3.20
CA LYS A 25 -25.03 8.79 2.69
C LYS A 25 -23.76 9.58 2.86
N ALA A 26 -22.94 9.65 1.80
CA ALA A 26 -21.91 10.67 1.74
C ALA A 26 -22.66 11.96 2.10
N SER A 27 -22.30 12.55 3.22
CA SER A 27 -22.70 13.91 3.54
C SER A 27 -22.54 14.70 2.27
N PRO A 28 -23.52 15.53 1.84
CA PRO A 28 -23.36 16.33 0.65
C PRO A 28 -22.02 17.02 0.81
N ALA A 29 -21.09 16.67 -0.09
CA ALA A 29 -19.74 17.14 -0.02
C ALA A 29 -19.85 18.65 0.19
N ASN A 30 -19.35 19.14 1.31
CA ASN A 30 -19.13 20.56 1.49
C ASN A 30 -18.27 20.91 0.28
N ARG A 31 -18.91 21.53 -0.73
CA ARG A 31 -18.19 21.93 -1.94
C ARG A 31 -17.39 23.14 -1.53
N ASP A 32 -16.24 22.85 -0.95
CA ASP A 32 -15.26 23.88 -0.69
C ASP A 32 -15.01 24.54 -2.04
N LYS A 33 -15.25 25.83 -2.09
CA LYS A 33 -15.02 26.64 -3.31
C LYS A 33 -13.53 26.75 -3.64
N ILE A 34 -12.69 26.07 -2.86
CA ILE A 34 -11.24 26.06 -2.96
C ILE A 34 -10.82 24.61 -3.26
N SER A 35 -10.14 24.41 -4.36
CA SER A 35 -9.46 23.16 -4.71
C SER A 35 -7.96 23.40 -4.74
N LEU A 36 -7.21 22.36 -4.35
CA LEU A 36 -5.76 22.38 -4.52
C LEU A 36 -5.42 22.22 -6.00
N PHE A 37 -4.31 22.81 -6.42
CA PHE A 37 -3.71 22.51 -7.72
C PHE A 37 -3.21 21.06 -7.73
N SER A 38 -3.26 20.43 -8.90
CA SER A 38 -2.54 19.17 -9.11
C SER A 38 -1.03 19.41 -8.97
N LEU A 39 -0.31 18.44 -8.44
CA LEU A 39 1.15 18.50 -8.39
C LEU A 39 1.76 18.63 -9.81
N GLN A 40 1.06 18.14 -10.83
CA GLN A 40 1.46 18.27 -12.23
C GLN A 40 1.40 19.72 -12.73
N ASP A 41 0.59 20.56 -12.13
CA ASP A 41 0.40 21.97 -12.53
C ASP A 41 1.35 22.92 -11.78
N VAL A 42 2.10 22.42 -10.80
CA VAL A 42 2.99 23.22 -9.96
C VAL A 42 4.45 22.84 -10.24
N ARG A 43 5.30 23.84 -10.45
CA ARG A 43 6.73 23.64 -10.63
C ARG A 43 7.51 24.54 -9.69
N LEU A 44 8.49 23.96 -9.02
CA LEU A 44 9.43 24.73 -8.23
C LEU A 44 10.39 25.47 -9.17
N LEU A 45 10.56 26.74 -8.91
CA LEU A 45 11.60 27.54 -9.55
C LEU A 45 12.96 27.23 -8.93
N ASP A 46 14.03 27.68 -9.57
CA ASP A 46 15.39 27.54 -9.07
C ASP A 46 15.52 28.16 -7.68
N SER A 47 15.80 27.31 -6.70
CA SER A 47 15.78 27.65 -5.26
C SER A 47 16.29 26.48 -4.43
N ASP A 48 16.54 26.71 -3.15
CA ASP A 48 16.90 25.66 -2.19
C ASP A 48 15.84 24.55 -2.12
N PHE A 49 14.56 24.89 -2.28
CA PHE A 49 13.47 23.90 -2.31
C PHE A 49 13.56 23.00 -3.54
N LYS A 50 13.88 23.55 -4.71
CA LYS A 50 14.09 22.77 -5.91
C LYS A 50 15.28 21.83 -5.75
N HIS A 51 16.39 22.33 -5.20
CA HIS A 51 17.57 21.54 -4.92
C HIS A 51 17.27 20.37 -3.96
N ILE A 52 16.53 20.61 -2.86
CA ILE A 52 16.12 19.56 -1.93
C ILE A 52 15.22 18.53 -2.61
N MET A 53 14.31 18.96 -3.48
CA MET A 53 13.47 18.05 -4.26
C MET A 53 14.32 17.16 -5.19
N ASP A 54 15.33 17.71 -5.83
CA ASP A 54 16.23 16.95 -6.73
C ASP A 54 17.05 15.92 -5.93
N LEU A 55 17.60 16.31 -4.79
CA LEU A 55 18.28 15.36 -3.89
C LEU A 55 17.35 14.23 -3.43
N ASN A 56 16.10 14.55 -3.09
CA ASN A 56 15.12 13.54 -2.72
C ASN A 56 14.79 12.61 -3.90
N HIS A 57 14.67 13.14 -5.10
CA HIS A 57 14.48 12.35 -6.32
C HIS A 57 15.62 11.33 -6.52
N GLU A 58 16.86 11.78 -6.43
CA GLU A 58 18.05 10.92 -6.52
C GLU A 58 18.06 9.87 -5.41
N TYR A 59 17.74 10.27 -4.19
CA TYR A 59 17.64 9.34 -3.05
C TYR A 59 16.59 8.26 -3.29
N LEU A 60 15.39 8.61 -3.74
CA LEU A 60 14.32 7.65 -4.03
C LEU A 60 14.76 6.65 -5.11
N LEU A 61 15.48 7.09 -6.14
CA LEU A 61 16.02 6.21 -7.17
C LEU A 61 17.22 5.39 -6.70
N SER A 62 17.94 5.80 -5.67
CA SER A 62 19.07 5.04 -5.11
C SER A 62 18.62 3.82 -4.31
N LEU A 63 17.38 3.81 -3.82
CA LEU A 63 16.86 2.68 -3.07
C LEU A 63 16.58 1.49 -4.01
N GLU A 64 17.01 0.31 -3.58
CA GLU A 64 16.85 -0.94 -4.33
C GLU A 64 15.48 -1.57 -4.03
N PRO A 65 14.56 -1.63 -5.00
CA PRO A 65 13.20 -2.10 -4.76
C PRO A 65 13.15 -3.57 -4.31
N ASP A 66 14.05 -4.41 -4.78
CA ASP A 66 14.07 -5.83 -4.41
C ASP A 66 14.42 -6.06 -2.93
N LYS A 67 15.16 -5.14 -2.31
CA LYS A 67 15.42 -5.16 -0.87
C LYS A 67 14.15 -4.83 -0.08
N LEU A 68 13.36 -3.85 -0.54
CA LEU A 68 12.08 -3.47 0.06
C LEU A 68 11.00 -4.55 -0.14
N LEU A 69 11.03 -5.24 -1.29
CA LEU A 69 10.10 -6.33 -1.65
C LEU A 69 10.43 -7.65 -0.97
N SER A 70 11.60 -7.77 -0.33
CA SER A 70 12.10 -9.02 0.20
C SER A 70 11.14 -9.70 1.18
N TRP A 71 10.56 -8.93 2.11
CA TRP A 71 9.60 -9.44 3.09
C TRP A 71 8.29 -9.88 2.45
N PHE A 72 7.76 -9.13 1.49
CA PHE A 72 6.53 -9.49 0.77
C PHE A 72 6.70 -10.79 -0.01
N ARG A 73 7.84 -10.99 -0.68
CA ARG A 73 8.10 -12.22 -1.40
C ARG A 73 8.25 -13.41 -0.47
N ARG A 74 8.92 -13.22 0.67
CA ARG A 74 9.10 -14.27 1.69
C ARG A 74 7.76 -14.73 2.25
N GLU A 75 6.89 -13.80 2.61
CA GLU A 75 5.57 -14.10 3.16
C GLU A 75 4.66 -14.80 2.15
N ALA A 76 4.74 -14.42 0.89
CA ALA A 76 4.05 -15.07 -0.21
C ALA A 76 4.64 -16.46 -0.60
N GLY A 77 5.62 -16.98 0.15
CA GLY A 77 6.28 -18.24 -0.16
C GLY A 77 7.22 -18.20 -1.38
N LEU A 78 7.53 -17.00 -1.88
CA LEU A 78 8.43 -16.79 -3.00
C LEU A 78 9.87 -16.53 -2.54
N THR A 79 10.84 -16.96 -3.35
CA THR A 79 12.24 -16.64 -3.10
C THR A 79 12.48 -15.13 -3.22
N PRO A 80 13.01 -14.44 -2.17
CA PRO A 80 13.43 -13.06 -2.28
C PRO A 80 14.51 -12.87 -3.34
N LYS A 81 14.46 -11.77 -4.08
CA LYS A 81 15.45 -11.42 -5.10
C LYS A 81 16.69 -10.75 -4.51
N ALA A 82 16.55 -10.15 -3.32
CA ALA A 82 17.62 -9.53 -2.55
C ALA A 82 17.40 -9.73 -1.06
N GLN A 83 18.45 -9.54 -0.25
CA GLN A 83 18.30 -9.45 1.20
C GLN A 83 17.67 -8.11 1.59
N PRO A 84 16.81 -8.07 2.63
CA PRO A 84 16.21 -6.82 3.07
C PRO A 84 17.27 -5.83 3.55
N TYR A 85 16.94 -4.55 3.60
CA TYR A 85 17.82 -3.57 4.23
C TYR A 85 18.04 -3.94 5.71
N PRO A 86 19.29 -4.00 6.17
CA PRO A 86 19.57 -4.28 7.57
C PRO A 86 19.06 -3.13 8.44
N PHE A 87 18.54 -3.45 9.61
CA PHE A 87 18.08 -2.51 10.65
C PHE A 87 16.85 -1.64 10.30
N TRP A 88 16.36 -1.64 9.08
CA TRP A 88 15.25 -0.78 8.71
C TRP A 88 13.90 -1.26 9.26
N GLU A 89 13.70 -2.56 9.34
CA GLU A 89 12.39 -3.14 9.69
C GLU A 89 12.49 -4.26 10.73
N SER A 90 13.70 -4.78 11.00
CA SER A 90 13.87 -5.97 11.82
C SER A 90 14.17 -5.72 13.30
N GLU A 91 14.65 -4.52 13.68
CA GLU A 91 15.14 -4.23 15.02
C GLU A 91 14.50 -2.98 15.65
N TRP A 92 13.49 -2.42 14.98
CA TRP A 92 12.83 -1.24 15.47
C TRP A 92 11.87 -1.59 16.62
N MET A 93 11.76 -0.73 17.61
CA MET A 93 10.90 -0.86 18.79
C MET A 93 11.41 -1.73 19.96
N GLY A 94 12.71 -1.78 20.24
CA GLY A 94 13.19 -2.34 21.50
C GLY A 94 12.86 -3.81 21.72
N GLY A 95 12.83 -4.61 20.67
CA GLY A 95 12.63 -6.05 20.76
C GLY A 95 11.17 -6.52 20.67
N HIS A 96 10.23 -5.65 20.33
CA HIS A 96 8.81 -6.02 20.19
C HIS A 96 8.43 -6.55 18.80
N GLY A 97 9.36 -7.12 18.08
CA GLY A 97 9.13 -7.77 16.81
C GLY A 97 9.32 -6.85 15.60
N PRO A 98 9.60 -7.42 14.44
CA PRO A 98 9.78 -6.67 13.20
C PRO A 98 8.44 -6.10 12.73
N LEU A 99 8.52 -4.90 12.14
CA LEU A 99 7.44 -4.34 11.30
C LEU A 99 7.85 -4.44 9.82
N PRO A 100 7.98 -5.65 9.29
CA PRO A 100 8.45 -5.83 7.93
C PRO A 100 7.48 -5.18 6.94
N GLY A 101 8.03 -4.54 5.92
CA GLY A 101 7.26 -4.00 4.79
C GLY A 101 6.56 -2.67 5.01
N HIS A 102 6.56 -2.09 6.23
CA HIS A 102 5.91 -0.79 6.43
C HIS A 102 6.58 0.34 5.65
N ILE A 103 7.90 0.27 5.47
CA ILE A 103 8.67 1.24 4.67
C ILE A 103 8.21 1.27 3.21
N MET A 104 7.77 0.12 2.67
CA MET A 104 7.28 0.04 1.30
C MET A 104 6.08 0.97 1.06
N GLY A 105 5.16 1.08 2.02
CA GLY A 105 4.01 1.98 1.92
C GLY A 105 4.42 3.45 1.81
N PHE A 106 5.37 3.88 2.64
CA PHE A 106 5.95 5.22 2.57
C PHE A 106 6.71 5.46 1.27
N TYR A 107 7.48 4.47 0.84
CA TYR A 107 8.24 4.56 -0.40
C TYR A 107 7.31 4.68 -1.62
N LEU A 108 6.26 3.86 -1.72
CA LEU A 108 5.27 3.94 -2.78
C LEU A 108 4.58 5.30 -2.82
N SER A 109 4.21 5.84 -1.66
CA SER A 109 3.64 7.19 -1.57
C SER A 109 4.63 8.24 -2.06
N GLY A 110 5.90 8.16 -1.61
CA GLY A 110 6.96 9.09 -2.00
C GLY A 110 7.24 9.09 -3.50
N ILE A 111 7.41 7.90 -4.11
CA ILE A 111 7.67 7.82 -5.56
C ILE A 111 6.45 8.21 -6.40
N SER A 112 5.21 7.94 -5.92
CA SER A 112 4.00 8.37 -6.62
C SER A 112 3.89 9.89 -6.65
N MET A 113 4.12 10.57 -5.52
CA MET A 113 4.12 12.03 -5.44
C MET A 113 5.28 12.65 -6.25
N MET A 114 6.45 12.00 -6.26
CA MET A 114 7.58 12.43 -7.05
C MET A 114 7.27 12.34 -8.55
N TYR A 115 6.66 11.24 -9.01
CA TYR A 115 6.22 11.10 -10.38
C TYR A 115 5.18 12.17 -10.76
N ASP A 116 4.19 12.37 -9.91
CA ASP A 116 3.13 13.36 -10.15
C ASP A 116 3.71 14.79 -10.26
N SER A 117 4.74 15.09 -9.48
CA SER A 117 5.41 16.40 -9.50
C SER A 117 6.36 16.58 -10.67
N THR A 118 7.02 15.52 -11.15
CA THR A 118 8.13 15.63 -12.11
C THR A 118 7.80 15.07 -13.48
N GLY A 119 6.92 14.07 -13.56
CA GLY A 119 6.67 13.28 -14.77
C GLY A 119 7.85 12.39 -15.17
N ASP A 120 8.79 12.11 -14.25
CA ASP A 120 10.01 11.36 -14.54
C ASP A 120 9.74 9.91 -14.89
N ALA A 121 10.23 9.47 -16.06
CA ALA A 121 9.99 8.11 -16.58
C ALA A 121 10.68 7.04 -15.72
N ALA A 122 11.84 7.31 -15.14
CA ALA A 122 12.55 6.35 -14.31
C ALA A 122 11.80 6.08 -12.98
N ILE A 123 11.17 7.12 -12.42
CA ILE A 123 10.28 6.98 -11.27
C ILE A 123 9.05 6.15 -11.64
N LEU A 124 8.44 6.40 -12.80
CA LEU A 124 7.28 5.63 -13.27
C LEU A 124 7.63 4.15 -13.49
N ASP A 125 8.76 3.87 -14.14
CA ASP A 125 9.23 2.51 -14.36
C ASP A 125 9.46 1.77 -13.04
N ARG A 126 10.05 2.47 -12.06
CA ARG A 126 10.26 1.95 -10.71
C ARG A 126 8.93 1.63 -10.01
N LEU A 127 7.95 2.53 -10.10
CA LEU A 127 6.62 2.35 -9.54
C LEU A 127 5.93 1.13 -10.16
N ASN A 128 5.93 1.04 -11.49
CA ASN A 128 5.33 -0.07 -12.23
C ASN A 128 6.00 -1.42 -11.89
N TYR A 129 7.32 -1.43 -11.75
CA TYR A 129 8.05 -2.63 -11.33
C TYR A 129 7.58 -3.13 -9.97
N ILE A 130 7.51 -2.23 -8.97
CA ILE A 130 7.11 -2.59 -7.62
C ILE A 130 5.66 -3.06 -7.58
N LEU A 131 4.74 -2.36 -8.24
CA LEU A 131 3.33 -2.76 -8.30
C LEU A 131 3.16 -4.15 -8.93
N LYS A 132 3.90 -4.45 -10.00
CA LYS A 132 3.91 -5.78 -10.63
C LYS A 132 4.41 -6.86 -9.67
N GLU A 133 5.50 -6.61 -8.94
CA GLU A 133 6.05 -7.57 -7.97
C GLU A 133 5.08 -7.78 -6.79
N LEU A 134 4.45 -6.73 -6.27
CA LEU A 134 3.45 -6.85 -5.23
C LEU A 134 2.21 -7.64 -5.69
N ALA A 135 1.77 -7.44 -6.94
CA ALA A 135 0.69 -8.24 -7.51
C ALA A 135 1.06 -9.73 -7.62
N ILE A 136 2.32 -10.05 -7.98
CA ILE A 136 2.83 -11.43 -7.98
C ILE A 136 2.80 -12.01 -6.56
N CYS A 137 3.22 -11.25 -5.55
CA CYS A 137 3.17 -11.69 -4.15
C CYS A 137 1.74 -11.95 -3.70
N GLN A 138 0.81 -11.04 -3.97
CA GLN A 138 -0.60 -11.18 -3.62
C GLN A 138 -1.22 -12.42 -4.26
N GLN A 139 -0.92 -12.67 -5.54
CA GLN A 139 -1.41 -13.84 -6.26
C GLN A 139 -0.82 -15.15 -5.70
N ALA A 140 0.45 -15.16 -5.33
CA ALA A 140 1.12 -16.34 -4.78
C ALA A 140 0.61 -16.67 -3.36
N GLY A 141 0.28 -15.68 -2.54
CA GLY A 141 -0.34 -15.87 -1.21
C GLY A 141 -1.72 -16.50 -1.29
N GLY A 142 -2.48 -16.24 -2.34
CA GLY A 142 -3.73 -16.95 -2.68
C GLY A 142 -4.97 -16.56 -1.88
N ASP A 143 -4.83 -15.77 -0.82
CA ASP A 143 -5.92 -15.32 0.06
C ASP A 143 -6.37 -13.86 -0.21
N GLY A 144 -5.70 -13.19 -1.14
CA GLY A 144 -5.94 -11.79 -1.51
C GLY A 144 -5.27 -10.77 -0.59
N TYR A 145 -4.64 -11.20 0.49
CA TYR A 145 -3.86 -10.33 1.37
C TYR A 145 -2.49 -10.01 0.77
N LEU A 146 -1.98 -8.84 1.12
CA LEU A 146 -0.63 -8.39 0.79
C LEU A 146 0.00 -7.84 2.07
N LEU A 147 0.45 -8.74 2.92
CA LEU A 147 1.09 -8.42 4.19
C LEU A 147 2.50 -9.01 4.24
N PRO A 148 3.48 -8.26 4.70
CA PRO A 148 4.84 -8.74 4.86
C PRO A 148 5.13 -9.27 6.27
N THR A 149 4.10 -9.64 7.03
CA THR A 149 4.22 -10.11 8.41
C THR A 149 4.63 -11.56 8.46
N ILE A 150 5.68 -11.86 9.22
CA ILE A 150 6.08 -13.23 9.53
C ILE A 150 5.01 -13.81 10.48
N ASN A 151 4.27 -14.81 10.00
CA ASN A 151 3.16 -15.46 10.71
C ASN A 151 1.95 -14.55 10.97
N GLY A 152 1.17 -14.30 9.94
CA GLY A 152 -0.20 -13.80 10.04
C GLY A 152 -1.14 -14.90 10.56
N SER A 153 -0.85 -15.47 11.74
CA SER A 153 -1.75 -16.37 12.46
C SER A 153 -2.02 -15.81 13.82
#